data_b6c34b2356125f5ece636b68530fa96c
#
_entry.id   b6c34b2356125f5ece636b68530fa96c
#
_cell.length_a   1.000
_cell.length_b   1.000
_cell.length_c   1.000
_cell.angle_alpha   90.00
_cell.angle_beta   90.00
_cell.angle_gamma   90.00
#
_symmetry.space_group_name_H-M   'P 1'
#
loop_
_entity.id
_entity.type
_entity.pdbx_description
1 polymer ?
#
loop_
_entity_poly.entity_id
_entity_poly.type
_entity_poly.pdbx_seq_one_letter_code
_entity_poly.pdbx_strand_id
1 'polypeptide(L)'
;MKPFAKRLLAVVSAAAIALTTIPAVCGIDADQRSDSEVTAVEELGPAMLRSITAAAPLSRQNLSTLVMDGYKSLAGLTDEDLGQPVQVFTDCDDTNALHAHHLGLVPGVTAGIFAPDGSVSRQDLWVAATTLLEAVGYPYVNDIIMDLSIYEDSSQISCYAEQSLQTLLCIGAVSAEKGDILDPCGTATISEATEILSRIVDFYSNWEQDPVKPQRYLGEEVVEFALNYVGCRYVRGGHGPNKFDCSGFVYYVYKHFGYNLEPGARNQWSLLGGTIEEADLLPGDLVFFSRNGRSSGIFHVGIYIGNDQFVHAANQRKGLIVTDMDDAWYARRYLGAKRAIG
;
A
#
# COMPACT_ATOMS: atom_id res chain seq x y z
N MET A 1 2.47 19.95 -18.00
CA MET A 1 1.54 18.94 -17.45
C MET A 1 1.17 17.98 -18.59
N LYS A 2 1.77 16.80 -18.62
CA LYS A 2 1.44 15.76 -19.60
C LYS A 2 0.28 14.91 -19.06
N PRO A 3 -0.67 14.47 -19.85
CA PRO A 3 -1.92 13.84 -19.41
C PRO A 3 -1.73 12.33 -19.17
N PHE A 4 -0.96 11.94 -18.15
CA PHE A 4 -0.71 10.53 -17.83
C PHE A 4 -1.98 9.80 -17.37
N ALA A 5 -2.77 10.42 -16.49
CA ALA A 5 -4.01 9.80 -15.96
C ALA A 5 -5.07 9.50 -17.03
N LYS A 6 -5.11 10.30 -18.14
CA LYS A 6 -6.06 10.04 -19.24
C LYS A 6 -5.70 8.83 -20.11
N ARG A 7 -4.40 8.41 -20.12
CA ARG A 7 -3.97 7.27 -20.94
C ARG A 7 -4.29 5.93 -20.27
N LEU A 8 -4.19 5.82 -18.95
CA LEU A 8 -4.52 4.57 -18.26
C LEU A 8 -6.03 4.26 -18.32
N LEU A 9 -6.88 5.28 -18.20
CA LEU A 9 -8.34 5.07 -18.39
C LEU A 9 -8.67 4.55 -19.79
N ALA A 10 -7.90 4.98 -20.80
CA ALA A 10 -8.05 4.50 -22.18
C ALA A 10 -7.51 3.08 -22.36
N VAL A 11 -6.40 2.72 -21.70
CA VAL A 11 -5.78 1.38 -21.75
C VAL A 11 -6.63 0.35 -21.03
N VAL A 12 -7.14 0.68 -19.83
CA VAL A 12 -8.07 -0.21 -19.09
C VAL A 12 -9.37 -0.44 -19.89
N SER A 13 -9.85 0.57 -20.62
CA SER A 13 -11.00 0.39 -21.52
C SER A 13 -10.66 -0.43 -22.77
N ALA A 14 -9.42 -0.38 -23.27
CA ALA A 14 -8.96 -1.17 -24.41
C ALA A 14 -8.71 -2.65 -24.03
N ALA A 15 -8.11 -2.90 -22.86
CA ALA A 15 -7.96 -4.27 -22.35
C ALA A 15 -9.32 -4.95 -22.10
N ALA A 16 -10.31 -4.20 -21.58
CA ALA A 16 -11.68 -4.70 -21.45
C ALA A 16 -12.35 -5.00 -22.81
N ILE A 17 -11.96 -4.30 -23.88
CA ILE A 17 -12.49 -4.55 -25.24
C ILE A 17 -11.80 -5.75 -25.90
N ALA A 18 -10.51 -5.99 -25.63
CA ALA A 18 -9.80 -7.17 -26.16
C ALA A 18 -10.27 -8.50 -25.53
N LEU A 19 -10.86 -8.45 -24.34
CA LEU A 19 -11.43 -9.62 -23.64
C LEU A 19 -12.78 -10.10 -24.20
N THR A 20 -13.36 -9.41 -25.19
CA THR A 20 -14.62 -9.85 -25.83
C THR A 20 -14.47 -11.08 -26.73
N THR A 21 -13.27 -11.64 -26.88
CA THR A 21 -13.00 -12.87 -27.62
C THR A 21 -12.60 -14.05 -26.72
N ILE A 22 -13.28 -14.25 -25.58
CA ILE A 22 -13.10 -15.46 -24.79
C ILE A 22 -13.78 -16.62 -25.53
N PRO A 23 -13.04 -17.65 -25.96
CA PRO A 23 -13.66 -18.86 -26.46
C PRO A 23 -14.38 -19.57 -25.33
N ALA A 24 -15.54 -20.06 -25.65
CA ALA A 24 -16.56 -20.66 -24.84
C ALA A 24 -16.09 -21.53 -23.67
N VAL A 25 -16.86 -21.45 -22.60
CA VAL A 25 -16.98 -22.43 -21.51
C VAL A 25 -16.69 -23.85 -21.99
N CYS A 26 -15.70 -24.45 -21.38
CA CYS A 26 -15.29 -25.84 -21.63
C CYS A 26 -16.49 -26.80 -21.50
N GLY A 27 -16.82 -27.53 -22.55
CA GLY A 27 -17.68 -28.72 -22.49
C GLY A 27 -18.94 -28.74 -23.29
N ILE A 28 -19.16 -27.85 -24.24
CA ILE A 28 -20.30 -27.96 -25.17
C ILE A 28 -19.78 -28.03 -26.61
N ASP A 29 -20.12 -29.11 -27.30
CA ASP A 29 -19.76 -29.33 -28.71
C ASP A 29 -20.24 -28.14 -29.58
N ALA A 30 -19.37 -27.72 -30.49
CA ALA A 30 -19.55 -26.53 -31.34
C ALA A 30 -20.77 -26.61 -32.30
N ASP A 31 -21.39 -27.76 -32.39
CA ASP A 31 -22.45 -28.04 -33.38
C ASP A 31 -23.90 -27.85 -32.85
N GLN A 32 -24.08 -27.41 -31.59
CA GLN A 32 -25.40 -27.19 -30.98
C GLN A 32 -25.64 -25.78 -30.43
N ARG A 33 -25.02 -24.77 -30.98
CA ARG A 33 -25.40 -23.38 -30.65
C ARG A 33 -26.67 -23.03 -31.42
N SER A 34 -27.79 -22.94 -30.70
CA SER A 34 -29.01 -22.39 -31.26
C SER A 34 -28.87 -20.88 -31.45
N ASP A 35 -29.44 -20.37 -32.57
CA ASP A 35 -29.48 -18.93 -32.91
C ASP A 35 -30.11 -18.05 -31.81
N SER A 36 -30.80 -18.65 -30.84
CA SER A 36 -31.37 -17.97 -29.67
C SER A 36 -30.37 -17.55 -28.58
N GLU A 37 -29.20 -18.20 -28.47
CA GLU A 37 -28.18 -17.81 -27.49
C GLU A 37 -27.33 -16.64 -27.97
N VAL A 38 -27.14 -16.51 -29.28
CA VAL A 38 -26.39 -15.37 -29.89
C VAL A 38 -27.24 -14.09 -29.77
N THR A 39 -28.56 -14.19 -29.94
CA THR A 39 -29.47 -13.04 -29.79
C THR A 39 -29.59 -12.58 -28.34
N ALA A 40 -29.47 -13.46 -27.33
CA ALA A 40 -29.56 -13.09 -25.93
C ALA A 40 -28.34 -12.26 -25.46
N VAL A 41 -27.16 -12.43 -26.08
CA VAL A 41 -25.95 -11.63 -25.77
C VAL A 41 -26.02 -10.25 -26.40
N GLU A 42 -26.67 -10.09 -27.56
CA GLU A 42 -26.83 -8.78 -28.21
C GLU A 42 -27.87 -7.88 -27.51
N GLU A 43 -28.79 -8.44 -26.72
CA GLU A 43 -29.79 -7.69 -25.95
C GLU A 43 -29.27 -7.16 -24.60
N LEU A 44 -28.08 -7.62 -24.14
CA LEU A 44 -27.46 -7.12 -22.91
C LEU A 44 -26.84 -5.74 -23.15
N GLY A 45 -27.39 -4.72 -22.51
CA GLY A 45 -26.86 -3.36 -22.62
C GLY A 45 -25.39 -3.26 -22.19
N PRO A 46 -24.61 -2.26 -22.71
CA PRO A 46 -23.18 -2.10 -22.46
C PRO A 46 -22.77 -2.09 -20.97
N ALA A 47 -23.65 -1.63 -20.09
CA ALA A 47 -23.41 -1.59 -18.65
C ALA A 47 -23.45 -2.99 -18.02
N MET A 48 -24.30 -3.87 -18.50
CA MET A 48 -24.45 -5.25 -17.99
C MET A 48 -23.32 -6.15 -18.50
N LEU A 49 -22.88 -5.96 -19.75
CA LEU A 49 -21.69 -6.62 -20.29
C LEU A 49 -20.42 -6.21 -19.51
N ARG A 50 -20.27 -4.93 -19.15
CA ARG A 50 -19.17 -4.46 -18.29
C ARG A 50 -19.22 -5.09 -16.89
N SER A 51 -20.41 -5.23 -16.31
CA SER A 51 -20.58 -5.86 -14.98
C SER A 51 -20.20 -7.35 -15.01
N ILE A 52 -20.60 -8.09 -16.04
CA ILE A 52 -20.27 -9.52 -16.20
C ILE A 52 -18.75 -9.70 -16.43
N THR A 53 -18.15 -8.85 -17.26
CA THR A 53 -16.70 -8.90 -17.54
C THR A 53 -15.87 -8.51 -16.30
N ALA A 54 -16.36 -7.54 -15.54
CA ALA A 54 -15.70 -7.09 -14.31
C ALA A 54 -15.66 -8.17 -13.21
N ALA A 55 -16.70 -9.00 -13.12
CA ALA A 55 -16.77 -10.10 -12.17
C ALA A 55 -16.06 -11.38 -12.65
N ALA A 56 -15.50 -11.39 -13.88
CA ALA A 56 -14.82 -12.56 -14.40
C ALA A 56 -13.55 -12.87 -13.60
N PRO A 57 -13.24 -14.17 -13.39
CA PRO A 57 -12.01 -14.60 -12.76
C PRO A 57 -10.77 -14.05 -13.49
N LEU A 58 -9.78 -13.61 -12.73
CA LEU A 58 -8.51 -13.13 -13.27
C LEU A 58 -7.66 -14.34 -13.69
N SER A 59 -7.31 -14.42 -14.98
CA SER A 59 -6.33 -15.37 -15.47
C SER A 59 -4.91 -14.79 -15.36
N ARG A 60 -3.90 -15.68 -15.41
CA ARG A 60 -2.50 -15.28 -15.39
C ARG A 60 -2.11 -14.46 -16.61
N GLN A 61 -2.69 -14.74 -17.78
CA GLN A 61 -2.48 -13.94 -18.98
C GLN A 61 -3.08 -12.54 -18.83
N ASN A 62 -4.30 -12.43 -18.29
CA ASN A 62 -4.92 -11.14 -18.05
C ASN A 62 -4.15 -10.31 -17.01
N LEU A 63 -3.66 -10.96 -15.94
CA LEU A 63 -2.80 -10.31 -14.96
C LEU A 63 -1.54 -9.75 -15.63
N SER A 64 -0.86 -10.55 -16.48
CA SER A 64 0.35 -10.09 -17.18
C SER A 64 0.07 -8.89 -18.07
N THR A 65 -1.04 -8.89 -18.80
CA THR A 65 -1.44 -7.75 -19.64
C THR A 65 -1.65 -6.50 -18.79
N LEU A 66 -2.42 -6.59 -17.71
CA LEU A 66 -2.73 -5.45 -16.83
C LEU A 66 -1.48 -4.90 -16.14
N VAL A 67 -0.60 -5.77 -15.64
CA VAL A 67 0.64 -5.37 -14.97
C VAL A 67 1.62 -4.74 -15.96
N MET A 68 1.74 -5.29 -17.19
CA MET A 68 2.59 -4.71 -18.23
C MET A 68 2.09 -3.36 -18.72
N ASP A 69 0.78 -3.18 -18.82
CA ASP A 69 0.19 -1.88 -19.17
C ASP A 69 0.47 -0.84 -18.07
N GLY A 70 0.35 -1.24 -16.80
CA GLY A 70 0.75 -0.43 -15.65
C GLY A 70 2.23 -0.07 -15.70
N TYR A 71 3.12 -1.05 -15.93
CA TYR A 71 4.57 -0.85 -16.01
C TYR A 71 4.94 0.13 -17.13
N LYS A 72 4.44 -0.10 -18.35
CA LYS A 72 4.69 0.79 -19.48
C LYS A 72 4.20 2.22 -19.21
N SER A 73 3.03 2.35 -18.59
CA SER A 73 2.46 3.64 -18.24
C SER A 73 3.32 4.41 -17.25
N LEU A 74 3.78 3.75 -16.19
CA LEU A 74 4.57 4.36 -15.12
C LEU A 74 6.02 4.62 -15.55
N ALA A 75 6.64 3.70 -16.29
CA ALA A 75 8.00 3.84 -16.79
C ALA A 75 8.09 4.76 -18.03
N GLY A 76 6.96 5.16 -18.63
CA GLY A 76 6.92 5.96 -19.84
C GLY A 76 7.40 5.23 -21.10
N LEU A 77 7.27 3.89 -21.11
CA LEU A 77 7.73 3.00 -22.18
C LEU A 77 6.59 2.62 -23.15
N THR A 78 6.98 2.23 -24.35
CA THR A 78 6.10 1.64 -25.37
C THR A 78 6.50 0.19 -25.64
N ASP A 79 5.70 -0.55 -26.41
CA ASP A 79 6.05 -1.92 -26.80
C ASP A 79 7.34 -1.97 -27.64
N GLU A 80 7.63 -0.90 -28.42
CA GLU A 80 8.86 -0.78 -29.21
C GLU A 80 10.11 -0.66 -28.31
N ASP A 81 10.00 0.01 -27.16
CA ASP A 81 11.09 0.19 -26.22
C ASP A 81 11.47 -1.11 -25.50
N LEU A 82 10.51 -2.02 -25.32
CA LEU A 82 10.74 -3.32 -24.66
C LEU A 82 11.41 -4.33 -25.60
N GLY A 83 11.30 -4.14 -26.92
CA GLY A 83 11.86 -5.05 -27.92
C GLY A 83 11.12 -6.40 -27.99
N GLN A 84 11.79 -7.40 -28.56
CA GLN A 84 11.21 -8.75 -28.66
C GLN A 84 11.55 -9.58 -27.42
N PRO A 85 10.57 -10.16 -26.73
CA PRO A 85 10.85 -11.00 -25.57
C PRO A 85 11.46 -12.35 -25.97
N VAL A 86 12.20 -12.93 -25.05
CA VAL A 86 12.76 -14.27 -25.24
C VAL A 86 11.68 -15.32 -24.94
N GLN A 87 11.47 -16.26 -25.87
CA GLN A 87 10.56 -17.38 -25.66
C GLN A 87 11.12 -18.35 -24.61
N VAL A 88 10.42 -18.48 -23.50
CA VAL A 88 10.83 -19.33 -22.36
C VAL A 88 9.77 -20.36 -21.98
N PHE A 89 8.51 -20.18 -22.42
CA PHE A 89 7.38 -21.06 -22.12
C PHE A 89 7.01 -21.91 -23.32
N THR A 90 6.55 -23.13 -23.07
CA THR A 90 6.08 -24.05 -24.12
C THR A 90 4.57 -23.95 -24.35
N ASP A 91 3.84 -23.36 -23.42
CA ASP A 91 2.39 -23.24 -23.38
C ASP A 91 1.88 -21.80 -23.53
N CYS A 92 2.78 -20.82 -23.72
CA CYS A 92 2.43 -19.43 -23.85
C CYS A 92 3.45 -18.69 -24.74
N ASP A 93 2.96 -18.01 -25.77
CA ASP A 93 3.72 -17.15 -26.68
C ASP A 93 3.28 -15.66 -26.60
N ASP A 94 2.43 -15.34 -25.63
CA ASP A 94 1.95 -13.96 -25.42
C ASP A 94 3.08 -13.02 -24.99
N THR A 95 3.23 -11.94 -25.71
CA THR A 95 4.31 -10.96 -25.53
C THR A 95 4.29 -10.33 -24.14
N ASN A 96 3.10 -9.98 -23.60
CA ASN A 96 2.99 -9.40 -22.26
C ASN A 96 3.37 -10.43 -21.19
N ALA A 97 2.98 -11.70 -21.35
CA ALA A 97 3.34 -12.76 -20.41
C ALA A 97 4.86 -13.00 -20.38
N LEU A 98 5.50 -12.98 -21.53
CA LEU A 98 6.95 -13.14 -21.66
C LEU A 98 7.71 -11.95 -21.06
N HIS A 99 7.28 -10.73 -21.34
CA HIS A 99 7.87 -9.52 -20.74
C HIS A 99 7.64 -9.46 -19.23
N ALA A 100 6.43 -9.74 -18.75
CA ALA A 100 6.12 -9.77 -17.34
C ALA A 100 6.97 -10.80 -16.58
N HIS A 101 7.21 -11.96 -17.19
CA HIS A 101 8.13 -12.95 -16.64
C HIS A 101 9.58 -12.45 -16.60
N HIS A 102 10.07 -11.88 -17.69
CA HIS A 102 11.44 -11.37 -17.81
C HIS A 102 11.73 -10.25 -16.80
N LEU A 103 10.76 -9.40 -16.54
CA LEU A 103 10.83 -8.33 -15.54
C LEU A 103 10.56 -8.81 -14.10
N GLY A 104 10.24 -10.09 -13.91
CA GLY A 104 9.93 -10.67 -12.60
C GLY A 104 8.55 -10.30 -12.06
N LEU A 105 7.69 -9.64 -12.84
CA LEU A 105 6.37 -9.16 -12.43
C LEU A 105 5.35 -10.30 -12.26
N VAL A 106 5.35 -11.26 -13.18
CA VAL A 106 4.51 -12.46 -13.13
C VAL A 106 5.37 -13.69 -13.48
N PRO A 107 5.82 -14.47 -12.50
CA PRO A 107 6.66 -15.63 -12.76
C PRO A 107 5.88 -16.77 -13.44
N GLY A 108 6.56 -17.72 -14.09
CA GLY A 108 5.96 -18.98 -14.52
C GLY A 108 5.54 -19.85 -13.33
N VAL A 109 4.62 -20.79 -13.56
CA VAL A 109 4.20 -21.77 -12.53
C VAL A 109 5.33 -22.77 -12.24
N THR A 110 6.00 -23.21 -13.30
CA THR A 110 7.21 -24.04 -13.23
C THR A 110 8.16 -23.64 -14.36
N ALA A 111 9.36 -24.22 -14.38
CA ALA A 111 10.30 -24.00 -15.47
C ALA A 111 9.66 -24.38 -16.82
N GLY A 112 9.52 -23.41 -17.72
CA GLY A 112 8.98 -23.58 -19.06
C GLY A 112 7.45 -23.64 -19.18
N ILE A 113 6.68 -23.47 -18.09
CA ILE A 113 5.21 -23.46 -18.07
C ILE A 113 4.69 -22.16 -17.46
N PHE A 114 3.87 -21.45 -18.18
CA PHE A 114 3.22 -20.22 -17.73
C PHE A 114 1.81 -20.44 -17.19
N ALA A 115 1.06 -21.35 -17.77
CA ALA A 115 -0.36 -21.62 -17.52
C ALA A 115 -1.24 -20.36 -17.73
N PRO A 116 -1.39 -19.85 -18.97
CA PRO A 116 -2.06 -18.58 -19.27
C PRO A 116 -3.49 -18.50 -18.75
N ASP A 117 -4.23 -19.59 -18.80
CA ASP A 117 -5.64 -19.69 -18.34
C ASP A 117 -5.75 -20.00 -16.83
N GLY A 118 -4.63 -20.19 -16.14
CA GLY A 118 -4.61 -20.45 -14.70
C GLY A 118 -5.20 -19.29 -13.92
N SER A 119 -6.05 -19.59 -12.92
CA SER A 119 -6.63 -18.56 -12.03
C SER A 119 -5.57 -17.96 -11.12
N VAL A 120 -5.75 -16.69 -10.77
CA VAL A 120 -4.88 -15.94 -9.87
C VAL A 120 -5.59 -15.77 -8.53
N SER A 121 -4.91 -16.08 -7.42
CA SER A 121 -5.44 -15.78 -6.08
C SER A 121 -5.28 -14.28 -5.75
N ARG A 122 -6.07 -13.77 -4.77
CA ARG A 122 -5.91 -12.38 -4.32
C ARG A 122 -4.52 -12.10 -3.79
N GLN A 123 -3.94 -13.02 -3.02
CA GLN A 123 -2.57 -12.84 -2.52
C GLN A 123 -1.51 -12.82 -3.64
N ASP A 124 -1.69 -13.57 -4.74
CA ASP A 124 -0.78 -13.52 -5.88
C ASP A 124 -0.94 -12.21 -6.67
N LEU A 125 -2.17 -11.69 -6.75
CA LEU A 125 -2.42 -10.35 -7.30
C LEU A 125 -1.73 -9.26 -6.47
N TRP A 126 -1.78 -9.33 -5.13
CA TRP A 126 -1.09 -8.37 -4.25
C TRP A 126 0.43 -8.39 -4.48
N VAL A 127 1.01 -9.57 -4.61
CA VAL A 127 2.44 -9.71 -4.92
C VAL A 127 2.79 -9.12 -6.27
N ALA A 128 2.05 -9.43 -7.33
CA ALA A 128 2.30 -8.87 -8.66
C ALA A 128 2.18 -7.34 -8.67
N ALA A 129 1.20 -6.80 -7.94
CA ALA A 129 0.97 -5.37 -7.82
C ALA A 129 2.11 -4.64 -7.12
N THR A 130 2.67 -5.21 -6.04
CA THR A 130 3.83 -4.62 -5.34
C THR A 130 5.13 -4.82 -6.11
N THR A 131 5.30 -5.94 -6.80
CA THR A 131 6.46 -6.15 -7.69
C THR A 131 6.48 -5.11 -8.83
N LEU A 132 5.30 -4.68 -9.31
CA LEU A 132 5.21 -3.55 -10.24
C LEU A 132 5.77 -2.27 -9.63
N LEU A 133 5.42 -1.94 -8.39
CA LEU A 133 5.95 -0.77 -7.68
C LEU A 133 7.47 -0.83 -7.53
N GLU A 134 8.01 -1.99 -7.17
CA GLU A 134 9.46 -2.20 -7.08
C GLU A 134 10.14 -2.00 -8.43
N ALA A 135 9.57 -2.55 -9.50
CA ALA A 135 10.13 -2.49 -10.85
C ALA A 135 10.17 -1.06 -11.40
N VAL A 136 9.26 -0.18 -10.98
CA VAL A 136 9.28 1.26 -11.34
C VAL A 136 10.09 2.11 -10.36
N GLY A 137 10.73 1.49 -9.36
CA GLY A 137 11.66 2.16 -8.45
C GLY A 137 11.03 2.73 -7.18
N TYR A 138 9.82 2.29 -6.77
CA TYR A 138 9.27 2.66 -5.48
C TYR A 138 10.05 1.97 -4.35
N PRO A 139 10.72 2.72 -3.45
CA PRO A 139 11.73 2.15 -2.55
C PRO A 139 11.16 1.55 -1.26
N TYR A 140 9.88 1.76 -0.94
CA TYR A 140 9.33 1.48 0.40
C TYR A 140 8.48 0.21 0.49
N VAL A 141 8.49 -0.66 -0.51
CA VAL A 141 7.68 -1.90 -0.52
C VAL A 141 7.98 -2.81 0.67
N ASN A 142 9.23 -2.83 1.15
CA ASN A 142 9.67 -3.74 2.21
C ASN A 142 9.78 -3.07 3.60
N ASP A 143 9.42 -1.80 3.73
CA ASP A 143 9.64 -1.03 4.95
C ASP A 143 8.37 -0.87 5.80
N ILE A 144 7.23 -1.35 5.30
CA ILE A 144 5.92 -1.20 5.93
C ILE A 144 5.59 -2.46 6.73
N ILE A 145 5.32 -2.32 8.02
CA ILE A 145 4.89 -3.42 8.87
C ILE A 145 3.59 -3.02 9.56
N MET A 146 2.50 -3.71 9.23
CA MET A 146 1.18 -3.54 9.84
C MET A 146 0.76 -4.80 10.60
N ASP A 147 -0.07 -4.65 11.60
CA ASP A 147 -0.68 -5.79 12.29
C ASP A 147 -1.86 -6.32 11.48
N LEU A 148 -1.62 -7.39 10.71
CA LEU A 148 -2.65 -8.04 9.91
C LEU A 148 -3.60 -8.91 10.74
N SER A 149 -3.31 -9.17 12.03
CA SER A 149 -4.17 -9.99 12.92
C SER A 149 -5.55 -9.36 13.20
N ILE A 150 -5.74 -8.12 12.78
CA ILE A 150 -7.04 -7.42 12.87
C ILE A 150 -8.08 -7.95 11.87
N TYR A 151 -7.67 -8.68 10.83
CA TYR A 151 -8.55 -9.27 9.83
C TYR A 151 -8.94 -10.71 10.22
N GLU A 152 -10.20 -11.11 9.95
CA GLU A 152 -10.73 -12.38 10.43
C GLU A 152 -10.00 -13.61 9.88
N ASP A 153 -9.53 -13.53 8.64
CA ASP A 153 -8.87 -14.62 7.92
C ASP A 153 -7.37 -14.41 7.73
N SER A 154 -6.76 -13.53 8.52
CA SER A 154 -5.32 -13.20 8.47
C SER A 154 -4.40 -14.43 8.50
N SER A 155 -4.82 -15.50 9.20
CA SER A 155 -4.05 -16.76 9.26
C SER A 155 -3.96 -17.51 7.91
N GLN A 156 -4.76 -17.14 6.93
CA GLN A 156 -4.73 -17.70 5.59
C GLN A 156 -3.77 -16.93 4.65
N ILE A 157 -3.28 -15.77 5.06
CA ILE A 157 -2.31 -15.00 4.30
C ILE A 157 -0.98 -15.74 4.33
N SER A 158 -0.47 -16.08 3.16
CA SER A 158 0.85 -16.72 3.03
C SER A 158 1.96 -15.73 3.36
N CYS A 159 3.03 -16.19 4.02
CA CYS A 159 4.14 -15.33 4.44
C CYS A 159 4.80 -14.54 3.27
N TYR A 160 4.73 -15.08 2.05
CA TYR A 160 5.25 -14.38 0.87
C TYR A 160 4.39 -13.18 0.43
N ALA A 161 3.13 -13.13 0.86
CA ALA A 161 2.17 -12.08 0.48
C ALA A 161 1.91 -11.05 1.60
N GLU A 162 2.35 -11.32 2.83
CA GLU A 162 2.12 -10.43 3.98
C GLU A 162 2.65 -9.02 3.72
N GLN A 163 3.89 -8.90 3.26
CA GLN A 163 4.53 -7.63 2.98
C GLN A 163 3.82 -6.86 1.85
N SER A 164 3.40 -7.59 0.82
CA SER A 164 2.66 -7.00 -0.30
C SER A 164 1.32 -6.43 0.15
N LEU A 165 0.56 -7.18 0.94
CA LEU A 165 -0.71 -6.69 1.48
C LEU A 165 -0.52 -5.46 2.38
N GLN A 166 0.47 -5.48 3.27
CA GLN A 166 0.79 -4.34 4.14
C GLN A 166 1.09 -3.08 3.32
N THR A 167 1.89 -3.22 2.27
CA THR A 167 2.21 -2.12 1.35
C THR A 167 0.95 -1.58 0.67
N LEU A 168 0.12 -2.47 0.10
CA LEU A 168 -1.07 -2.05 -0.63
C LEU A 168 -2.13 -1.40 0.27
N LEU A 169 -2.27 -1.87 1.52
CA LEU A 169 -3.11 -1.23 2.53
C LEU A 169 -2.58 0.17 2.88
N CYS A 170 -1.28 0.29 3.11
CA CYS A 170 -0.65 1.56 3.47
C CYS A 170 -0.81 2.63 2.37
N ILE A 171 -0.63 2.26 1.10
CA ILE A 171 -0.79 3.21 -0.02
C ILE A 171 -2.25 3.37 -0.45
N GLY A 172 -3.20 2.73 0.22
CA GLY A 172 -4.62 2.79 -0.10
C GLY A 172 -5.03 2.09 -1.40
N ALA A 173 -4.15 1.25 -1.97
CA ALA A 173 -4.47 0.46 -3.17
C ALA A 173 -5.44 -0.69 -2.85
N VAL A 174 -5.34 -1.26 -1.66
CA VAL A 174 -6.34 -2.16 -1.06
C VAL A 174 -7.01 -1.43 0.08
N SER A 175 -8.32 -1.54 0.20
CA SER A 175 -9.13 -0.94 1.28
C SER A 175 -9.75 -2.06 2.08
N ALA A 176 -9.47 -2.14 3.37
CA ALA A 176 -10.09 -3.09 4.28
C ALA A 176 -10.15 -2.50 5.69
N GLU A 177 -11.25 -2.77 6.41
CA GLU A 177 -11.48 -2.34 7.77
C GLU A 177 -11.21 -3.47 8.76
N LYS A 178 -11.05 -3.14 10.03
CA LYS A 178 -10.88 -4.15 11.08
C LYS A 178 -12.07 -5.10 11.12
N GLY A 179 -11.79 -6.40 11.04
CA GLY A 179 -12.80 -7.46 11.04
C GLY A 179 -13.25 -7.87 9.63
N ASP A 180 -12.71 -7.27 8.58
CA ASP A 180 -12.99 -7.69 7.21
C ASP A 180 -12.37 -9.06 6.91
N ILE A 181 -13.00 -9.75 5.96
CA ILE A 181 -12.50 -10.99 5.34
C ILE A 181 -11.77 -10.60 4.06
N LEU A 182 -10.50 -10.88 3.99
CA LEU A 182 -9.64 -10.54 2.85
C LEU A 182 -9.68 -11.59 1.74
N ASP A 183 -10.03 -12.83 2.09
CA ASP A 183 -10.06 -14.01 1.23
C ASP A 183 -8.80 -14.18 0.37
N PRO A 184 -7.60 -14.27 0.98
CA PRO A 184 -6.32 -14.25 0.27
C PRO A 184 -6.14 -15.39 -0.72
N CYS A 185 -6.73 -16.55 -0.41
CA CYS A 185 -6.69 -17.75 -1.26
C CYS A 185 -7.81 -17.78 -2.30
N GLY A 186 -8.80 -16.89 -2.22
CA GLY A 186 -9.88 -16.78 -3.18
C GLY A 186 -9.38 -16.28 -4.53
N THR A 187 -10.12 -16.64 -5.58
CA THR A 187 -9.79 -16.19 -6.95
C THR A 187 -10.06 -14.71 -7.09
N ALA A 188 -9.04 -13.96 -7.49
CA ALA A 188 -9.17 -12.55 -7.82
C ALA A 188 -10.00 -12.35 -9.09
N THR A 189 -10.65 -11.20 -9.23
CA THR A 189 -11.39 -10.80 -10.42
C THR A 189 -10.63 -9.76 -11.25
N ILE A 190 -11.00 -9.61 -12.50
CA ILE A 190 -10.45 -8.57 -13.38
C ILE A 190 -10.72 -7.17 -12.79
N SER A 191 -11.90 -6.99 -12.18
CA SER A 191 -12.25 -5.71 -11.54
C SER A 191 -11.33 -5.37 -10.37
N GLU A 192 -11.09 -6.32 -9.47
CA GLU A 192 -10.16 -6.14 -8.35
C GLU A 192 -8.74 -5.78 -8.84
N ALA A 193 -8.23 -6.52 -9.83
CA ALA A 193 -6.91 -6.22 -10.41
C ALA A 193 -6.85 -4.83 -11.03
N THR A 194 -7.87 -4.46 -11.80
CA THR A 194 -7.96 -3.14 -12.43
C THR A 194 -8.02 -2.03 -11.40
N GLU A 195 -8.79 -2.20 -10.33
CA GLU A 195 -8.93 -1.22 -9.26
C GLU A 195 -7.61 -1.03 -8.52
N ILE A 196 -6.96 -2.12 -8.08
CA ILE A 196 -5.68 -2.08 -7.38
C ILE A 196 -4.62 -1.40 -8.25
N LEU A 197 -4.48 -1.83 -9.51
CA LEU A 197 -3.47 -1.25 -10.41
C LEU A 197 -3.74 0.22 -10.76
N SER A 198 -5.01 0.62 -10.91
CA SER A 198 -5.35 2.04 -11.11
C SER A 198 -4.94 2.89 -9.91
N ARG A 199 -5.22 2.41 -8.69
CA ARG A 199 -4.83 3.11 -7.46
C ARG A 199 -3.30 3.20 -7.31
N ILE A 200 -2.58 2.15 -7.70
CA ILE A 200 -1.10 2.16 -7.74
C ILE A 200 -0.59 3.22 -8.70
N VAL A 201 -1.16 3.31 -9.89
CA VAL A 201 -0.75 4.31 -10.89
C VAL A 201 -1.02 5.73 -10.40
N ASP A 202 -2.18 5.96 -9.80
CA ASP A 202 -2.52 7.26 -9.21
C ASP A 202 -1.59 7.59 -8.03
N PHE A 203 -1.33 6.64 -7.16
CA PHE A 203 -0.40 6.78 -6.04
C PHE A 203 1.02 7.11 -6.53
N TYR A 204 1.60 6.28 -7.41
CA TYR A 204 2.98 6.45 -7.87
C TYR A 204 3.17 7.75 -8.66
N SER A 205 2.21 8.13 -9.51
CA SER A 205 2.27 9.38 -10.27
C SER A 205 2.29 10.61 -9.36
N ASN A 206 1.60 10.56 -8.24
CA ASN A 206 1.65 11.61 -7.22
C ASN A 206 2.95 11.56 -6.41
N TRP A 207 3.42 10.34 -6.08
CA TRP A 207 4.66 10.13 -5.33
C TRP A 207 5.89 10.62 -6.11
N GLU A 208 5.97 10.35 -7.41
CA GLU A 208 7.09 10.82 -8.28
C GLU A 208 7.19 12.35 -8.31
N GLN A 209 6.05 13.04 -8.19
CA GLN A 209 6.01 14.51 -8.15
C GLN A 209 6.34 15.09 -6.76
N ASP A 210 6.11 14.33 -5.69
CA ASP A 210 6.39 14.73 -4.30
C ASP A 210 7.05 13.56 -3.54
N PRO A 211 8.37 13.41 -3.63
CA PRO A 211 9.10 12.32 -2.99
C PRO A 211 8.99 12.29 -1.46
N VAL A 212 8.51 13.37 -0.85
CA VAL A 212 8.23 13.45 0.60
C VAL A 212 6.84 12.93 0.94
N LYS A 213 5.96 12.81 -0.04
CA LYS A 213 4.56 12.42 0.14
C LYS A 213 4.34 11.07 0.84
N PRO A 214 5.10 9.98 0.55
CA PRO A 214 4.96 8.74 1.29
C PRO A 214 5.20 8.90 2.79
N GLN A 215 6.24 9.65 3.16
CA GLN A 215 6.54 9.95 4.57
C GLN A 215 5.43 10.78 5.23
N ARG A 216 4.91 11.78 4.51
CA ARG A 216 3.78 12.60 4.99
C ARG A 216 2.51 11.77 5.13
N TYR A 217 2.24 10.90 4.15
CA TYR A 217 1.05 10.03 4.18
C TYR A 217 1.10 9.07 5.37
N LEU A 218 2.20 8.34 5.54
CA LEU A 218 2.38 7.46 6.71
C LEU A 218 2.40 8.26 8.02
N GLY A 219 2.98 9.47 8.00
CA GLY A 219 2.94 10.38 9.14
C GLY A 219 1.54 10.84 9.52
N GLU A 220 0.66 11.08 8.54
CA GLU A 220 -0.75 11.41 8.79
C GLU A 220 -1.51 10.23 9.40
N GLU A 221 -1.29 9.00 8.95
CA GLU A 221 -1.88 7.79 9.55
C GLU A 221 -1.37 7.55 10.98
N VAL A 222 -0.07 7.76 11.21
CA VAL A 222 0.51 7.73 12.57
C VAL A 222 -0.19 8.73 13.47
N VAL A 223 -0.45 9.94 12.97
CA VAL A 223 -1.18 10.99 13.70
C VAL A 223 -2.62 10.59 13.97
N GLU A 224 -3.34 10.10 12.96
CA GLU A 224 -4.73 9.64 13.11
C GLU A 224 -4.82 8.53 14.16
N PHE A 225 -3.96 7.53 14.08
CA PHE A 225 -3.89 6.46 15.06
C PHE A 225 -3.55 7.00 16.46
N ALA A 226 -2.59 7.89 16.57
CA ALA A 226 -2.18 8.50 17.84
C ALA A 226 -3.31 9.29 18.51
N LEU A 227 -4.10 10.03 17.72
CA LEU A 227 -5.21 10.85 18.21
C LEU A 227 -6.35 10.02 18.83
N ASN A 228 -6.53 8.74 18.44
CA ASN A 228 -7.51 7.85 19.05
C ASN A 228 -7.26 7.59 20.55
N TYR A 229 -6.07 7.89 21.05
CA TYR A 229 -5.69 7.67 22.47
C TYR A 229 -5.76 8.94 23.31
N VAL A 230 -6.16 10.08 22.74
CA VAL A 230 -6.36 11.34 23.49
C VAL A 230 -7.36 11.10 24.63
N GLY A 231 -7.01 11.54 25.84
CA GLY A 231 -7.78 11.28 27.05
C GLY A 231 -7.33 10.04 27.85
N CYS A 232 -6.46 9.19 27.30
CA CYS A 232 -5.89 8.08 28.05
C CYS A 232 -5.07 8.56 29.24
N ARG A 233 -4.99 7.71 30.29
CA ARG A 233 -4.27 8.05 31.53
C ARG A 233 -2.76 8.03 31.34
N TYR A 234 -2.08 9.00 31.94
CA TYR A 234 -0.65 8.94 32.12
C TYR A 234 -0.27 8.01 33.26
N VAL A 235 0.60 7.05 33.02
CA VAL A 235 1.23 6.21 34.05
C VAL A 235 2.71 6.05 33.68
N ARG A 236 3.59 6.38 34.61
CA ARG A 236 5.04 6.23 34.39
C ARG A 236 5.38 4.77 34.08
N GLY A 237 6.12 4.55 32.97
CA GLY A 237 6.43 3.21 32.45
C GLY A 237 5.23 2.53 31.75
N GLY A 238 4.12 3.25 31.54
CA GLY A 238 2.99 2.74 30.75
C GLY A 238 3.28 2.80 29.25
N HIS A 239 2.98 1.73 28.51
CA HIS A 239 3.22 1.60 27.08
C HIS A 239 2.03 0.95 26.34
N GLY A 240 0.81 1.28 26.80
CA GLY A 240 -0.45 0.93 26.12
C GLY A 240 -1.13 -0.32 26.65
N PRO A 241 -2.31 -0.65 26.11
CA PRO A 241 -3.14 0.20 25.25
C PRO A 241 -3.92 1.29 26.01
N ASN A 242 -4.12 1.18 27.34
CA ASN A 242 -5.03 2.06 28.10
C ASN A 242 -4.31 3.06 29.00
N LYS A 243 -2.99 3.01 29.09
CA LYS A 243 -2.16 3.87 29.95
C LYS A 243 -0.77 4.01 29.34
N PHE A 244 -0.25 5.24 29.38
CA PHE A 244 0.99 5.59 28.70
C PHE A 244 1.87 6.52 29.55
N ASP A 245 3.20 6.42 29.43
CA ASP A 245 4.08 7.58 29.58
C ASP A 245 4.44 8.15 28.22
N CYS A 246 5.20 9.24 28.17
CA CYS A 246 5.51 9.94 26.91
C CYS A 246 6.19 9.05 25.89
N SER A 247 7.20 8.32 26.26
CA SER A 247 7.97 7.43 25.39
C SER A 247 7.29 6.09 25.14
N GLY A 248 6.51 5.61 26.08
CA GLY A 248 5.70 4.41 25.93
C GLY A 248 4.53 4.64 24.97
N PHE A 249 4.00 5.87 24.90
CA PHE A 249 3.02 6.25 23.91
C PHE A 249 3.63 6.25 22.49
N VAL A 250 4.77 6.88 22.30
CA VAL A 250 5.51 6.84 21.03
C VAL A 250 5.82 5.41 20.62
N TYR A 251 6.36 4.60 21.56
CA TYR A 251 6.62 3.18 21.30
C TYR A 251 5.38 2.44 20.81
N TYR A 252 4.25 2.61 21.50
CA TYR A 252 3.00 1.92 21.17
C TYR A 252 2.48 2.30 19.79
N VAL A 253 2.45 3.60 19.49
CA VAL A 253 2.00 4.12 18.18
C VAL A 253 2.91 3.60 17.08
N TYR A 254 4.20 3.78 17.19
CA TYR A 254 5.15 3.41 16.14
C TYR A 254 5.28 1.90 15.97
N LYS A 255 5.12 1.12 17.05
CA LYS A 255 5.07 -0.34 16.97
C LYS A 255 3.87 -0.83 16.16
N HIS A 256 2.74 -0.13 16.21
CA HIS A 256 1.58 -0.44 15.35
C HIS A 256 1.94 -0.34 13.87
N PHE A 257 2.82 0.59 13.51
CA PHE A 257 3.36 0.77 12.15
C PHE A 257 4.70 0.06 11.92
N GLY A 258 5.09 -0.87 12.81
CA GLY A 258 6.28 -1.72 12.68
C GLY A 258 7.60 -1.11 13.09
N TYR A 259 7.62 0.13 13.54
CA TYR A 259 8.85 0.78 14.00
C TYR A 259 9.11 0.46 15.47
N ASN A 260 10.18 -0.24 15.77
CA ASN A 260 10.56 -0.57 17.14
C ASN A 260 11.34 0.57 17.82
N LEU A 261 10.63 1.56 18.32
CA LEU A 261 11.18 2.67 19.11
C LEU A 261 11.07 2.37 20.61
N GLU A 262 11.92 1.51 21.12
CA GLU A 262 11.93 1.11 22.53
C GLU A 262 11.70 2.29 23.51
N PRO A 263 10.93 2.10 24.59
CA PRO A 263 10.59 3.16 25.53
C PRO A 263 11.82 3.85 26.13
N GLY A 264 11.71 5.16 26.29
CA GLY A 264 12.77 6.02 26.80
C GLY A 264 13.06 7.16 25.83
N ALA A 265 12.56 8.38 26.08
CA ALA A 265 12.70 9.51 25.16
C ALA A 265 14.15 9.79 24.72
N ARG A 266 15.13 9.56 25.61
CA ARG A 266 16.55 9.69 25.27
C ARG A 266 17.02 8.57 24.34
N ASN A 267 16.54 7.34 24.54
CA ASN A 267 16.86 6.22 23.68
C ASN A 267 16.27 6.45 22.28
N GLN A 268 15.02 6.87 22.19
CA GLN A 268 14.35 7.20 20.94
C GLN A 268 15.08 8.30 20.17
N TRP A 269 15.55 9.36 20.86
CA TRP A 269 16.41 10.37 20.25
C TRP A 269 17.69 9.80 19.66
N SER A 270 18.34 8.87 20.37
CA SER A 270 19.63 8.29 19.98
C SER A 270 19.53 7.26 18.87
N LEU A 271 18.38 6.59 18.74
CA LEU A 271 18.11 5.59 17.70
C LEU A 271 17.86 6.23 16.32
N LEU A 272 17.35 7.46 16.30
CA LEU A 272 16.93 8.13 15.09
C LEU A 272 18.04 9.00 14.48
N GLY A 273 18.02 9.13 13.17
CA GLY A 273 19.02 9.83 12.36
C GLY A 273 19.14 11.34 12.60
N GLY A 274 19.32 12.11 11.54
CA GLY A 274 19.52 13.57 11.59
C GLY A 274 18.44 14.33 12.36
N THR A 275 18.75 15.54 12.82
CA THR A 275 17.77 16.44 13.45
C THR A 275 17.02 17.18 12.34
N ILE A 276 15.70 17.34 12.51
CA ILE A 276 14.83 18.06 11.59
C ILE A 276 14.68 19.49 12.12
N GLU A 277 14.81 20.46 11.24
CA GLU A 277 14.54 21.86 11.55
C GLU A 277 13.03 22.06 11.76
N GLU A 278 12.66 23.03 12.59
CA GLU A 278 11.26 23.27 12.95
C GLU A 278 10.39 23.61 11.71
N ALA A 279 10.96 24.28 10.72
CA ALA A 279 10.29 24.63 9.47
C ALA A 279 10.01 23.41 8.55
N ASP A 280 10.74 22.30 8.76
CA ASP A 280 10.65 21.08 7.96
C ASP A 280 9.86 19.97 8.68
N LEU A 281 9.16 20.31 9.76
CA LEU A 281 8.33 19.37 10.51
C LEU A 281 7.16 18.86 9.67
N LEU A 282 6.99 17.55 9.66
CA LEU A 282 5.86 16.86 9.03
C LEU A 282 5.06 16.09 10.09
N PRO A 283 3.75 15.90 9.89
CA PRO A 283 2.96 15.02 10.74
C PRO A 283 3.65 13.67 10.93
N GLY A 284 3.65 13.15 12.17
CA GLY A 284 4.39 11.94 12.52
C GLY A 284 5.83 12.15 12.98
N ASP A 285 6.43 13.33 12.84
CA ASP A 285 7.75 13.58 13.41
C ASP A 285 7.72 13.56 14.93
N LEU A 286 8.80 13.11 15.55
CA LEU A 286 8.96 13.09 17.00
C LEU A 286 9.59 14.38 17.49
N VAL A 287 8.90 15.10 18.35
CA VAL A 287 9.38 16.34 18.98
C VAL A 287 9.88 16.05 20.39
N PHE A 288 11.10 16.53 20.70
CA PHE A 288 11.80 16.22 21.93
C PHE A 288 12.06 17.47 22.78
N PHE A 289 11.94 17.29 24.09
CA PHE A 289 12.08 18.37 25.07
C PHE A 289 13.17 18.06 26.11
N SER A 290 14.02 19.04 26.40
CA SER A 290 15.19 18.92 27.26
C SER A 290 15.16 19.93 28.41
N ARG A 291 15.71 19.52 29.56
CA ARG A 291 15.85 20.41 30.74
C ARG A 291 17.05 21.37 30.66
N ASN A 292 18.02 21.02 29.85
CA ASN A 292 19.31 21.73 29.80
C ASN A 292 19.74 22.11 28.37
N GLY A 293 18.83 22.01 27.39
CA GLY A 293 19.11 22.30 25.98
C GLY A 293 20.08 21.32 25.32
N ARG A 294 20.33 20.14 25.91
CA ARG A 294 21.21 19.10 25.37
C ARG A 294 20.50 17.75 25.36
N SER A 295 20.94 16.83 24.51
CA SER A 295 20.38 15.47 24.42
C SER A 295 20.48 14.70 25.76
N SER A 296 21.50 14.97 26.57
CA SER A 296 21.64 14.39 27.91
C SER A 296 20.50 14.79 28.87
N GLY A 297 19.83 15.91 28.62
CA GLY A 297 18.74 16.44 29.43
C GLY A 297 17.35 16.08 28.93
N ILE A 298 17.23 15.29 27.84
CA ILE A 298 15.92 14.87 27.29
C ILE A 298 15.11 14.14 28.37
N PHE A 299 13.88 14.60 28.55
CA PHE A 299 12.97 14.05 29.54
C PHE A 299 11.55 13.80 29.00
N HIS A 300 11.24 14.29 27.78
CA HIS A 300 9.93 14.20 27.21
C HIS A 300 9.97 14.11 25.68
N VAL A 301 8.95 13.48 25.10
CA VAL A 301 8.76 13.29 23.66
C VAL A 301 7.27 13.34 23.36
N GLY A 302 6.91 13.81 22.15
CA GLY A 302 5.56 13.78 21.59
C GLY A 302 5.64 13.53 20.09
N ILE A 303 4.48 13.35 19.46
CA ILE A 303 4.31 13.15 18.03
C ILE A 303 3.73 14.44 17.44
N TYR A 304 4.42 15.07 16.50
CA TYR A 304 3.94 16.25 15.79
C TYR A 304 2.74 15.88 14.91
N ILE A 305 1.68 16.66 14.96
CA ILE A 305 0.43 16.36 14.25
C ILE A 305 0.08 17.38 13.16
N GLY A 306 1.01 18.30 12.86
CA GLY A 306 0.75 19.43 11.97
C GLY A 306 0.19 20.65 12.73
N ASN A 307 0.04 21.78 12.03
CA ASN A 307 -0.54 23.02 12.55
C ASN A 307 0.10 23.51 13.87
N ASP A 308 1.42 23.35 13.99
CA ASP A 308 2.18 23.69 15.20
C ASP A 308 1.69 23.02 16.49
N GLN A 309 1.18 21.78 16.36
CA GLN A 309 0.66 20.98 17.48
C GLN A 309 1.33 19.63 17.57
N PHE A 310 1.36 19.07 18.77
CA PHE A 310 1.83 17.70 19.03
C PHE A 310 0.94 16.97 20.03
N VAL A 311 0.80 15.67 19.85
CA VAL A 311 0.09 14.78 20.77
C VAL A 311 1.09 14.04 21.66
N HIS A 312 0.81 13.98 22.96
CA HIS A 312 1.73 13.38 23.93
C HIS A 312 1.05 12.96 25.23
N ALA A 313 1.63 11.97 25.93
CA ALA A 313 1.26 11.67 27.31
C ALA A 313 1.96 12.67 28.25
N ALA A 314 1.26 13.70 28.66
CA ALA A 314 1.81 14.87 29.35
C ALA A 314 2.26 14.60 30.79
N ASN A 315 1.31 14.24 31.67
CA ASN A 315 1.52 13.91 33.06
C ASN A 315 0.26 13.27 33.68
N GLN A 316 0.35 12.82 34.94
CA GLN A 316 -0.74 12.15 35.66
C GLN A 316 -2.03 12.97 35.77
N ARG A 317 -1.94 14.28 35.71
CA ARG A 317 -3.08 15.18 35.86
C ARG A 317 -3.83 15.38 34.55
N LYS A 318 -3.08 15.52 33.43
CA LYS A 318 -3.59 15.83 32.10
C LYS A 318 -3.86 14.57 31.26
N GLY A 319 -3.09 13.49 31.49
CA GLY A 319 -3.15 12.31 30.63
C GLY A 319 -2.50 12.56 29.27
N LEU A 320 -3.05 11.91 28.25
CA LEU A 320 -2.65 12.06 26.85
C LEU A 320 -3.47 13.18 26.21
N ILE A 321 -2.82 14.21 25.72
CA ILE A 321 -3.41 15.45 25.22
C ILE A 321 -2.69 15.93 23.96
N VAL A 322 -3.36 16.85 23.24
CA VAL A 322 -2.75 17.71 22.22
C VAL A 322 -2.31 19.01 22.88
N THR A 323 -1.16 19.54 22.45
CA THR A 323 -0.59 20.81 22.95
C THR A 323 0.07 21.55 21.79
N ASP A 324 -0.04 22.89 21.81
CA ASP A 324 0.61 23.76 20.82
C ASP A 324 2.13 23.80 21.04
N MET A 325 2.90 23.85 19.96
CA MET A 325 4.38 23.94 20.04
C MET A 325 4.85 25.22 20.73
N ASP A 326 4.07 26.29 20.61
CA ASP A 326 4.33 27.60 21.23
C ASP A 326 3.88 27.70 22.70
N ASP A 327 3.27 26.63 23.29
CA ASP A 327 3.01 26.60 24.73
C ASP A 327 4.29 26.98 25.50
N ALA A 328 4.19 28.03 26.32
CA ALA A 328 5.36 28.65 26.94
C ALA A 328 6.23 27.70 27.77
N TRP A 329 5.64 26.58 28.28
CA TRP A 329 6.40 25.59 29.05
C TRP A 329 7.17 24.64 28.13
N TYR A 330 6.57 24.24 27.00
CA TYR A 330 7.18 23.33 26.02
C TYR A 330 8.14 24.07 25.09
N ALA A 331 7.78 25.23 24.56
CA ALA A 331 8.62 26.05 23.68
C ALA A 331 10.02 26.34 24.26
N ARG A 332 10.10 26.68 25.57
CA ARG A 332 11.40 26.92 26.24
C ARG A 332 12.25 25.65 26.41
N ARG A 333 11.70 24.48 26.19
CA ARG A 333 12.34 23.18 26.40
C ARG A 333 12.50 22.39 25.12
N TYR A 334 11.97 22.90 24.04
CA TYR A 334 12.13 22.26 22.73
C TYR A 334 13.61 22.10 22.40
N LEU A 335 14.02 20.89 22.05
CA LEU A 335 15.40 20.55 21.71
C LEU A 335 15.58 20.38 20.20
N GLY A 336 14.55 19.89 19.53
CA GLY A 336 14.55 19.53 18.13
C GLY A 336 13.66 18.34 17.85
N ALA A 337 13.59 17.95 16.60
CA ALA A 337 12.78 16.83 16.15
C ALA A 337 13.59 15.77 15.41
N LYS A 338 13.02 14.58 15.31
CA LYS A 338 13.54 13.42 14.60
C LYS A 338 12.44 12.77 13.78
N ARG A 339 12.79 12.29 12.58
CA ARG A 339 11.88 11.49 11.75
C ARG A 339 12.20 10.03 11.93
N ALA A 340 11.18 9.25 12.28
CA ALA A 340 11.27 7.80 12.42
C ALA A 340 10.74 7.09 11.17
N ILE A 341 9.93 7.80 10.39
CA ILE A 341 9.31 7.33 9.17
C ILE A 341 10.13 7.87 8.00
N GLY A 342 10.79 7.00 7.23
CA GLY A 342 11.59 7.42 6.10
C GLY A 342 12.50 6.36 5.58
#